data_f45c7b02fd279a7aeff9590ee2c91640
#
_entry.id   f45c7b02fd279a7aeff9590ee2c91640
#
_cell.length_a   1.000
_cell.length_b   1.000
_cell.length_c   1.000
_cell.angle_alpha   90.00
_cell.angle_beta   90.00
_cell.angle_gamma   90.00
#
_symmetry.space_group_name_H-M   'P 1'
#
loop_
_entity.id
_entity.type
_entity.pdbx_description
1 polymer ?
#
loop_
_entity_poly.entity_id
_entity_poly.type
_entity_poly.pdbx_seq_one_letter_code
_entity_poly.pdbx_strand_id
1 'polypeptide(L)'
;KTSKIVETLVTYTKARNIVLGKTFGIGLAGLIQLLLIVLISVVSINTFVDKNMLSAFLDLSTITPTLGITIVVYFILGYMEYALLYALTGSFVSNPEEVKSAATPASLIAVMSFYLAYFTITSPTSSLNLISSMVPFSSPFSAPFRVMVGVATPRDMIISVLILIMTNILIAHIAIKVYTNAIINNGTKLSLKEIIKMYKTK
;
A
#
# COMPACT_ATOMS: atom_id res chain seq x y z
N LYS A 1 -27.83 -3.02 -2.77
CA LYS A 1 -27.86 -3.59 -4.15
C LYS A 1 -26.48 -3.43 -4.75
N THR A 2 -25.52 -4.12 -4.20
CA THR A 2 -24.19 -4.30 -4.76
C THR A 2 -24.40 -5.02 -6.09
N SER A 3 -24.07 -4.32 -7.09
CA SER A 3 -24.39 -4.44 -8.47
C SER A 3 -24.52 -5.90 -8.95
N LYS A 4 -25.62 -6.21 -9.62
CA LYS A 4 -25.80 -7.38 -10.49
C LYS A 4 -24.55 -7.65 -11.37
N ILE A 5 -23.73 -6.63 -11.59
CA ILE A 5 -22.45 -6.69 -12.30
C ILE A 5 -21.46 -7.64 -11.60
N VAL A 6 -21.35 -7.63 -10.26
CA VAL A 6 -20.41 -8.54 -9.54
C VAL A 6 -20.93 -9.98 -9.58
N GLU A 7 -22.23 -10.19 -9.42
CA GLU A 7 -22.85 -11.52 -9.57
C GLU A 7 -22.64 -12.07 -10.97
N THR A 8 -22.79 -11.23 -11.99
CA THR A 8 -22.53 -11.62 -13.39
C THR A 8 -21.04 -11.87 -13.63
N LEU A 9 -20.13 -11.03 -13.09
CA LEU A 9 -18.68 -11.22 -13.24
C LEU A 9 -18.19 -12.53 -12.61
N VAL A 10 -18.74 -12.94 -11.47
CA VAL A 10 -18.33 -14.16 -10.77
C VAL A 10 -18.74 -15.43 -11.53
N THR A 11 -19.79 -15.36 -12.37
CA THR A 11 -20.16 -16.49 -13.24
C THR A 11 -19.15 -16.71 -14.37
N TYR A 12 -18.43 -15.67 -14.79
CA TYR A 12 -17.46 -15.71 -15.90
C TYR A 12 -16.00 -15.76 -15.45
N THR A 13 -15.67 -15.35 -14.21
CA THR A 13 -14.28 -15.32 -13.73
C THR A 13 -14.17 -15.64 -12.24
N LYS A 14 -12.99 -16.13 -11.85
CA LYS A 14 -12.71 -16.44 -10.43
C LYS A 14 -12.62 -15.16 -9.60
N ALA A 15 -13.13 -15.19 -8.36
CA ALA A 15 -13.04 -14.07 -7.40
C ALA A 15 -11.63 -13.49 -7.24
N ARG A 16 -10.60 -14.38 -7.28
CA ARG A 16 -9.19 -13.97 -7.29
C ARG A 16 -8.86 -12.99 -8.42
N ASN A 17 -9.33 -13.24 -9.62
CA ASN A 17 -9.03 -12.40 -10.78
C ASN A 17 -9.71 -11.04 -10.66
N ILE A 18 -10.89 -10.96 -10.03
CA ILE A 18 -11.58 -9.70 -9.79
C ILE A 18 -10.79 -8.85 -8.79
N VAL A 19 -10.39 -9.43 -7.65
CA VAL A 19 -9.62 -8.70 -6.61
C VAL A 19 -8.28 -8.23 -7.19
N LEU A 20 -7.51 -9.14 -7.75
CA LEU A 20 -6.19 -8.80 -8.30
C LEU A 20 -6.30 -7.84 -9.49
N GLY A 21 -7.25 -8.06 -10.41
CA GLY A 21 -7.45 -7.18 -11.56
C GLY A 21 -7.79 -5.75 -11.17
N LYS A 22 -8.67 -5.55 -10.18
CA LYS A 22 -8.97 -4.21 -9.64
C LYS A 22 -7.74 -3.60 -8.97
N THR A 23 -7.04 -4.36 -8.12
CA THR A 23 -5.84 -3.87 -7.43
C THR A 23 -4.77 -3.44 -8.43
N PHE A 24 -4.44 -4.28 -9.40
CA PHE A 24 -3.44 -3.94 -10.41
C PHE A 24 -3.90 -2.81 -11.34
N GLY A 25 -5.18 -2.79 -11.76
CA GLY A 25 -5.69 -1.75 -12.66
C GLY A 25 -5.65 -0.37 -12.01
N ILE A 26 -6.12 -0.24 -10.78
CA ILE A 26 -6.07 1.03 -10.04
C ILE A 26 -4.62 1.40 -9.70
N GLY A 27 -3.79 0.43 -9.33
CA GLY A 27 -2.37 0.63 -9.05
C GLY A 27 -1.59 1.15 -10.26
N LEU A 28 -1.87 0.60 -11.44
CA LEU A 28 -1.25 1.07 -12.68
C LEU A 28 -1.64 2.52 -12.98
N ALA A 29 -2.92 2.88 -12.79
CA ALA A 29 -3.38 4.26 -12.92
C ALA A 29 -2.66 5.19 -11.94
N GLY A 30 -2.49 4.77 -10.67
CA GLY A 30 -1.72 5.51 -9.66
C GLY A 30 -0.25 5.69 -10.03
N LEU A 31 0.39 4.65 -10.58
CA LEU A 31 1.77 4.74 -11.08
C LEU A 31 1.90 5.72 -12.23
N ILE A 32 0.98 5.66 -13.20
CA ILE A 32 0.95 6.61 -14.32
C ILE A 32 0.80 8.04 -13.79
N GLN A 33 -0.11 8.26 -12.84
CA GLN A 33 -0.30 9.57 -12.22
C GLN A 33 0.97 10.06 -11.51
N LEU A 34 1.64 9.19 -10.76
CA LEU A 34 2.89 9.52 -10.09
C LEU A 34 3.98 9.90 -11.10
N LEU A 35 4.14 9.14 -12.17
CA LEU A 35 5.11 9.43 -13.23
C LEU A 35 4.80 10.77 -13.91
N LEU A 36 3.52 11.06 -14.18
CA LEU A 36 3.11 12.35 -14.74
C LEU A 36 3.44 13.52 -13.80
N ILE A 37 3.18 13.38 -12.50
CA ILE A 37 3.51 14.40 -11.50
C ILE A 37 5.02 14.64 -11.48
N VAL A 38 5.84 13.60 -11.45
CA VAL A 38 7.31 13.71 -11.49
C VAL A 38 7.76 14.40 -12.77
N LEU A 39 7.23 14.00 -13.92
CA LEU A 39 7.61 14.60 -15.21
C LEU A 39 7.24 16.08 -15.28
N ILE A 40 6.03 16.45 -14.87
CA ILE A 40 5.57 17.84 -14.82
C ILE A 40 6.44 18.64 -13.84
N SER A 41 6.76 18.07 -12.67
CA SER A 41 7.63 18.72 -11.68
C SER A 41 9.04 18.98 -12.25
N VAL A 42 9.64 17.99 -12.90
CA VAL A 42 10.98 18.14 -13.53
C VAL A 42 10.96 19.21 -14.63
N VAL A 43 9.94 19.21 -15.48
CA VAL A 43 9.78 20.22 -16.53
C VAL A 43 9.59 21.61 -15.92
N SER A 44 8.72 21.74 -14.92
CA SER A 44 8.44 23.01 -14.25
C SER A 44 9.68 23.58 -13.56
N ILE A 45 10.43 22.74 -12.84
CA ILE A 45 11.68 23.14 -12.17
C ILE A 45 12.69 23.65 -13.19
N ASN A 46 12.88 22.92 -14.29
CA ASN A 46 13.86 23.34 -15.32
C ASN A 46 13.44 24.60 -16.08
N THR A 47 12.14 24.91 -16.15
CA THR A 47 11.61 26.03 -16.94
C THR A 47 11.44 27.30 -16.10
N PHE A 48 10.99 27.17 -14.85
CA PHE A 48 10.50 28.30 -14.07
C PHE A 48 11.35 28.59 -12.80
N VAL A 49 12.24 27.67 -12.40
CA VAL A 49 13.01 27.83 -11.15
C VAL A 49 14.47 28.18 -11.46
N ASP A 50 14.97 29.24 -10.84
CA ASP A 50 16.40 29.58 -10.87
C ASP A 50 17.21 28.46 -10.20
N LYS A 51 18.23 27.96 -10.90
CA LYS A 51 19.09 26.87 -10.42
C LYS A 51 19.81 27.22 -9.11
N ASN A 52 20.14 28.50 -8.91
CA ASN A 52 20.77 28.96 -7.68
C ASN A 52 19.79 28.95 -6.51
N MET A 53 18.53 29.28 -6.77
CA MET A 53 17.46 29.19 -5.76
C MET A 53 17.15 27.73 -5.42
N LEU A 54 17.12 26.86 -6.42
CA LEU A 54 16.86 25.43 -6.21
C LEU A 54 17.94 24.76 -5.36
N SER A 55 19.20 25.03 -5.62
CA SER A 55 20.33 24.47 -4.86
C SER A 55 20.40 24.96 -3.41
N ALA A 56 19.78 26.09 -3.09
CA ALA A 56 19.69 26.61 -1.72
C ALA A 56 18.66 25.86 -0.87
N PHE A 57 17.64 25.25 -1.52
CA PHE A 57 16.55 24.55 -0.82
C PHE A 57 16.61 23.02 -0.97
N LEU A 58 17.20 22.52 -2.03
CA LEU A 58 17.24 21.09 -2.37
C LEU A 58 18.67 20.68 -2.75
N ASP A 59 19.24 19.79 -1.97
CA ASP A 59 20.47 19.10 -2.37
C ASP A 59 20.13 17.99 -3.38
N LEU A 60 20.27 18.34 -4.66
CA LEU A 60 19.99 17.41 -5.77
C LEU A 60 20.93 16.20 -5.79
N SER A 61 22.05 16.23 -5.07
CA SER A 61 22.98 15.10 -4.96
C SER A 61 22.37 13.92 -4.20
N THR A 62 21.35 14.15 -3.38
CA THR A 62 20.61 13.11 -2.66
C THR A 62 19.68 12.28 -3.56
N ILE A 63 19.38 12.79 -4.76
CA ILE A 63 18.53 12.09 -5.75
C ILE A 63 19.38 11.09 -6.51
N THR A 64 19.59 9.94 -5.91
CA THR A 64 20.34 8.85 -6.52
C THR A 64 19.43 7.88 -7.28
N PRO A 65 19.94 7.14 -8.30
CA PRO A 65 19.16 6.07 -8.94
C PRO A 65 18.63 5.03 -7.92
N THR A 66 19.40 4.75 -6.89
CA THR A 66 19.00 3.85 -5.78
C THR A 66 17.77 4.38 -5.07
N LEU A 67 17.71 5.68 -4.76
CA LEU A 67 16.53 6.30 -4.16
C LEU A 67 15.31 6.19 -5.09
N GLY A 68 15.48 6.46 -6.37
CA GLY A 68 14.41 6.36 -7.37
C GLY A 68 13.82 4.93 -7.44
N ILE A 69 14.68 3.92 -7.54
CA ILE A 69 14.27 2.50 -7.52
C ILE A 69 13.55 2.16 -6.20
N THR A 70 14.09 2.62 -5.08
CA THR A 70 13.49 2.39 -3.76
C THR A 70 12.09 2.97 -3.67
N ILE A 71 11.89 4.22 -4.08
CA ILE A 71 10.58 4.87 -4.09
C ILE A 71 9.59 4.06 -4.92
N VAL A 72 9.96 3.64 -6.13
CA VAL A 72 9.08 2.87 -7.01
C VAL A 72 8.72 1.52 -6.40
N VAL A 73 9.69 0.78 -5.87
CA VAL A 73 9.47 -0.54 -5.25
C VAL A 73 8.54 -0.43 -4.05
N TYR A 74 8.82 0.49 -3.12
CA TYR A 74 7.99 0.66 -1.92
C TYR A 74 6.63 1.27 -2.24
N PHE A 75 6.52 2.11 -3.26
CA PHE A 75 5.22 2.60 -3.74
C PHE A 75 4.35 1.45 -4.26
N ILE A 76 4.89 0.58 -5.11
CA ILE A 76 4.14 -0.56 -5.66
C ILE A 76 3.71 -1.51 -4.55
N LEU A 77 4.65 -1.93 -3.70
CA LEU A 77 4.39 -2.90 -2.64
C LEU A 77 3.47 -2.33 -1.57
N GLY A 78 3.67 -1.08 -1.14
CA GLY A 78 2.83 -0.40 -0.16
C GLY A 78 1.43 -0.13 -0.70
N TYR A 79 1.32 0.29 -1.97
CA TYR A 79 0.02 0.41 -2.63
C TYR A 79 -0.73 -0.93 -2.61
N MET A 80 -0.06 -2.03 -3.00
CA MET A 80 -0.69 -3.36 -3.00
C MET A 80 -1.15 -3.76 -1.60
N GLU A 81 -0.34 -3.51 -0.58
CA GLU A 81 -0.66 -3.83 0.80
C GLU A 81 -1.95 -3.13 1.27
N TYR A 82 -2.00 -1.82 1.10
CA TYR A 82 -3.19 -1.05 1.50
C TYR A 82 -4.40 -1.35 0.63
N ALA A 83 -4.23 -1.54 -0.67
CA ALA A 83 -5.33 -1.91 -1.57
C ALA A 83 -5.95 -3.26 -1.18
N LEU A 84 -5.11 -4.24 -0.80
CA LEU A 84 -5.56 -5.55 -0.32
C LEU A 84 -6.25 -5.45 1.06
N LEU A 85 -5.75 -4.59 1.96
CA LEU A 85 -6.42 -4.30 3.24
C LEU A 85 -7.79 -3.69 3.03
N TYR A 86 -7.92 -2.70 2.15
CA TYR A 86 -9.22 -2.10 1.82
C TYR A 86 -10.14 -3.10 1.11
N ALA A 87 -9.62 -3.96 0.24
CA ALA A 87 -10.41 -5.02 -0.37
C ALA A 87 -10.92 -6.02 0.68
N LEU A 88 -10.08 -6.38 1.66
CA LEU A 88 -10.45 -7.25 2.77
C LEU A 88 -11.56 -6.61 3.62
N THR A 89 -11.35 -5.38 4.09
CA THR A 89 -12.34 -4.69 4.95
C THR A 89 -13.64 -4.41 4.19
N GLY A 90 -13.58 -4.04 2.92
CA GLY A 90 -14.76 -3.82 2.08
C GLY A 90 -15.55 -5.10 1.79
N SER A 91 -14.94 -6.27 1.89
CA SER A 91 -15.65 -7.55 1.70
C SER A 91 -16.58 -7.95 2.85
N PHE A 92 -16.49 -7.27 4.00
CA PHE A 92 -17.36 -7.53 5.16
C PHE A 92 -18.73 -6.86 5.11
N VAL A 93 -18.92 -5.89 4.18
CA VAL A 93 -20.13 -5.08 4.12
C VAL A 93 -20.86 -5.28 2.81
N SER A 94 -22.18 -5.32 2.90
CA SER A 94 -23.07 -5.46 1.74
C SER A 94 -23.71 -4.13 1.32
N ASN A 95 -23.74 -3.15 2.23
CA ASN A 95 -24.39 -1.87 1.98
C ASN A 95 -23.36 -0.78 1.67
N PRO A 96 -23.55 0.04 0.63
CA PRO A 96 -22.65 1.14 0.29
C PRO A 96 -22.43 2.14 1.44
N GLU A 97 -23.42 2.34 2.28
CA GLU A 97 -23.37 3.25 3.43
C GLU A 97 -22.40 2.78 4.52
N GLU A 98 -22.21 1.46 4.64
CA GLU A 98 -21.30 0.85 5.63
C GLU A 98 -19.84 0.79 5.17
N VAL A 99 -19.56 1.07 3.88
CA VAL A 99 -18.20 0.96 3.31
C VAL A 99 -17.22 1.89 4.01
N LYS A 100 -17.65 3.11 4.36
CA LYS A 100 -16.79 4.07 5.07
C LYS A 100 -16.39 3.56 6.45
N SER A 101 -17.34 3.02 7.22
CA SER A 101 -17.05 2.47 8.55
C SER A 101 -16.21 1.19 8.47
N ALA A 102 -16.43 0.34 7.46
CA ALA A 102 -15.62 -0.85 7.23
C ALA A 102 -14.17 -0.52 6.84
N ALA A 103 -13.93 0.59 6.16
CA ALA A 103 -12.59 1.05 5.79
C ALA A 103 -11.80 1.64 6.98
N THR A 104 -12.47 2.01 8.07
CA THR A 104 -11.84 2.68 9.22
C THR A 104 -10.64 1.93 9.80
N PRO A 105 -10.66 0.59 10.02
CA PRO A 105 -9.50 -0.12 10.54
C PRO A 105 -8.27 -0.01 9.63
N ALA A 106 -8.44 -0.16 8.32
CA ALA A 106 -7.35 -0.03 7.36
C ALA A 106 -6.80 1.41 7.32
N SER A 107 -7.69 2.41 7.40
CA SER A 107 -7.31 3.82 7.47
C SER A 107 -6.55 4.15 8.75
N LEU A 108 -6.95 3.60 9.89
CA LEU A 108 -6.24 3.78 11.15
C LEU A 108 -4.82 3.19 11.09
N ILE A 109 -4.68 1.98 10.54
CA ILE A 109 -3.35 1.37 10.32
C ILE A 109 -2.49 2.29 9.45
N ALA A 110 -3.03 2.82 8.35
CA ALA A 110 -2.29 3.72 7.46
C ALA A 110 -1.84 5.00 8.16
N VAL A 111 -2.75 5.65 8.91
CA VAL A 111 -2.46 6.88 9.65
C VAL A 111 -1.41 6.64 10.74
N MET A 112 -1.57 5.58 11.53
CA MET A 112 -0.59 5.23 12.57
C MET A 112 0.78 4.91 11.98
N SER A 113 0.82 4.19 10.88
CA SER A 113 2.06 3.82 10.17
C SER A 113 2.76 5.06 9.59
N PHE A 114 2.00 5.98 9.01
CA PHE A 114 2.52 7.26 8.54
C PHE A 114 3.11 8.09 9.69
N TYR A 115 2.39 8.23 10.80
CA TYR A 115 2.90 8.98 11.95
C TYR A 115 4.11 8.31 12.60
N LEU A 116 4.14 6.98 12.66
CA LEU A 116 5.32 6.25 13.14
C LEU A 116 6.55 6.58 12.27
N ALA A 117 6.42 6.57 10.96
CA ALA A 117 7.47 6.98 10.05
C ALA A 117 7.85 8.46 10.25
N TYR A 118 6.85 9.34 10.31
CA TYR A 118 7.03 10.79 10.45
C TYR A 118 7.77 11.19 11.72
N PHE A 119 7.39 10.65 12.88
CA PHE A 119 8.04 10.96 14.15
C PHE A 119 9.48 10.46 14.23
N THR A 120 9.86 9.48 13.43
CA THR A 120 11.23 8.95 13.42
C THR A 120 12.16 9.69 12.45
N ILE A 121 11.64 10.61 11.62
CA ILE A 121 12.42 11.40 10.66
C ILE A 121 13.49 12.25 11.35
N THR A 122 13.19 12.82 12.52
CA THR A 122 14.11 13.68 13.29
C THR A 122 15.30 12.90 13.88
N SER A 123 15.22 11.58 13.95
CA SER A 123 16.28 10.71 14.51
C SER A 123 16.51 9.49 13.59
N PRO A 124 17.11 9.69 12.39
CA PRO A 124 17.22 8.66 11.36
C PRO A 124 18.04 7.43 11.77
N THR A 125 18.97 7.59 12.72
CA THR A 125 19.85 6.52 13.22
C THR A 125 19.24 5.79 14.42
N SER A 126 18.07 6.20 14.91
CA SER A 126 17.42 5.57 16.06
C SER A 126 16.93 4.15 15.74
N SER A 127 16.89 3.31 16.77
CA SER A 127 16.30 1.96 16.65
C SER A 127 14.83 2.02 16.24
N LEU A 128 14.08 3.02 16.67
CA LEU A 128 12.68 3.21 16.27
C LEU A 128 12.54 3.48 14.77
N ASN A 129 13.45 4.28 14.18
CA ASN A 129 13.45 4.53 12.74
C ASN A 129 13.79 3.25 11.95
N LEU A 130 14.75 2.46 12.45
CA LEU A 130 15.06 1.15 11.86
C LEU A 130 13.83 0.22 11.92
N ILE A 131 13.19 0.08 13.09
CA ILE A 131 11.99 -0.74 13.27
C ILE A 131 10.86 -0.26 12.35
N SER A 132 10.61 1.06 12.28
CA SER A 132 9.61 1.65 11.38
C SER A 132 9.86 1.26 9.92
N SER A 133 11.11 1.14 9.49
CA SER A 133 11.46 0.71 8.13
C SER A 133 11.33 -0.80 7.91
N MET A 134 11.22 -1.60 8.96
CA MET A 134 11.04 -3.07 8.89
C MET A 134 9.57 -3.49 9.06
N VAL A 135 8.76 -2.71 9.80
CA VAL A 135 7.33 -2.97 9.96
C VAL A 135 6.64 -2.78 8.61
N PRO A 136 5.94 -3.80 8.07
CA PRO A 136 5.41 -3.75 6.70
C PRO A 136 4.57 -2.50 6.43
N PHE A 137 3.62 -2.21 7.32
CA PHE A 137 2.69 -1.08 7.15
C PHE A 137 3.36 0.30 7.16
N SER A 138 4.47 0.47 7.87
CA SER A 138 5.21 1.74 7.92
C SER A 138 6.42 1.79 6.99
N SER A 139 6.90 0.63 6.53
CA SER A 139 8.09 0.56 5.67
C SER A 139 7.96 1.33 4.36
N PRO A 140 6.78 1.41 3.68
CA PRO A 140 6.64 2.21 2.47
C PRO A 140 6.86 3.71 2.68
N PHE A 141 6.65 4.19 3.91
CA PHE A 141 6.86 5.60 4.26
C PHE A 141 8.28 5.85 4.77
N SER A 142 8.84 4.96 5.59
CA SER A 142 10.12 5.20 6.26
C SER A 142 11.34 4.70 5.52
N ALA A 143 11.25 3.60 4.75
CA ALA A 143 12.42 3.04 4.07
C ALA A 143 12.99 3.95 2.97
N PRO A 144 12.19 4.58 2.08
CA PRO A 144 12.71 5.55 1.12
C PRO A 144 13.40 6.75 1.78
N PHE A 145 12.86 7.23 2.92
CA PHE A 145 13.49 8.29 3.68
C PHE A 145 14.87 7.88 4.22
N ARG A 146 15.01 6.67 4.75
CA ARG A 146 16.32 6.15 5.24
C ARG A 146 17.37 6.07 4.13
N VAL A 147 16.95 5.72 2.92
CA VAL A 147 17.84 5.72 1.73
C VAL A 147 18.23 7.15 1.38
N MET A 148 17.28 8.08 1.38
CA MET A 148 17.52 9.49 1.07
C MET A 148 18.55 10.14 2.00
N VAL A 149 18.48 9.84 3.32
CA VAL A 149 19.43 10.38 4.30
C VAL A 149 20.70 9.53 4.48
N GLY A 150 20.89 8.49 3.67
CA GLY A 150 22.11 7.68 3.62
C GLY A 150 22.35 6.76 4.82
N VAL A 151 21.32 6.48 5.65
CA VAL A 151 21.43 5.60 6.83
C VAL A 151 20.94 4.17 6.59
N ALA A 152 20.33 3.91 5.44
CA ALA A 152 19.87 2.57 5.06
C ALA A 152 21.02 1.72 4.56
N THR A 153 21.18 0.52 5.12
CA THR A 153 22.11 -0.47 4.57
C THR A 153 21.40 -1.32 3.50
N PRO A 154 22.13 -1.85 2.48
CA PRO A 154 21.54 -2.77 1.51
C PRO A 154 20.87 -3.98 2.16
N ARG A 155 21.41 -4.47 3.27
CA ARG A 155 20.85 -5.56 4.07
C ARG A 155 19.48 -5.18 4.64
N ASP A 156 19.37 -4.00 5.24
CA ASP A 156 18.12 -3.51 5.81
C ASP A 156 17.03 -3.42 4.74
N MET A 157 17.39 -2.90 3.57
CA MET A 157 16.47 -2.74 2.44
C MET A 157 15.95 -4.09 1.94
N ILE A 158 16.85 -5.07 1.76
CA ILE A 158 16.46 -6.41 1.32
C ILE A 158 15.53 -7.07 2.34
N ILE A 159 15.86 -7.01 3.61
CA ILE A 159 15.03 -7.61 4.69
C ILE A 159 13.65 -6.93 4.71
N SER A 160 13.59 -5.61 4.68
CA SER A 160 12.34 -4.84 4.69
C SER A 160 11.45 -5.19 3.49
N VAL A 161 12.00 -5.23 2.28
CA VAL A 161 11.26 -5.61 1.06
C VAL A 161 10.76 -7.06 1.15
N LEU A 162 11.57 -8.00 1.64
CA LEU A 162 11.14 -9.38 1.81
C LEU A 162 9.97 -9.50 2.81
N ILE A 163 10.05 -8.82 3.96
CA ILE A 163 8.96 -8.78 4.94
C ILE A 163 7.69 -8.20 4.30
N LEU A 164 7.82 -7.09 3.58
CA LEU A 164 6.70 -6.44 2.90
C LEU A 164 6.05 -7.34 1.84
N ILE A 165 6.86 -8.06 1.03
CA ILE A 165 6.36 -9.03 0.06
C ILE A 165 5.61 -10.18 0.75
N MET A 166 6.19 -10.75 1.80
CA MET A 166 5.56 -11.84 2.55
C MET A 166 4.22 -11.39 3.16
N THR A 167 4.18 -10.19 3.72
CA THR A 167 2.94 -9.59 4.27
C THR A 167 1.89 -9.38 3.17
N ASN A 168 2.28 -8.86 2.01
CA ASN A 168 1.39 -8.72 0.86
C ASN A 168 0.79 -10.07 0.42
N ILE A 169 1.61 -11.12 0.34
CA ILE A 169 1.14 -12.47 -0.01
C ILE A 169 0.14 -12.99 1.04
N LEU A 170 0.43 -12.78 2.31
CA LEU A 170 -0.44 -13.21 3.40
C LEU A 170 -1.80 -12.47 3.36
N ILE A 171 -1.78 -11.14 3.23
CA ILE A 171 -3.00 -10.33 3.14
C ILE A 171 -3.80 -10.69 1.89
N ALA A 172 -3.12 -10.87 0.74
CA ALA A 172 -3.78 -11.29 -0.50
C ALA A 172 -4.49 -12.63 -0.34
N HIS A 173 -3.82 -13.62 0.29
CA HIS A 173 -4.43 -14.93 0.54
C HIS A 173 -5.69 -14.82 1.41
N ILE A 174 -5.62 -14.02 2.48
CA ILE A 174 -6.76 -13.78 3.38
C ILE A 174 -7.87 -13.04 2.63
N ALA A 175 -7.55 -11.96 1.93
CA ALA A 175 -8.51 -11.14 1.21
C ALA A 175 -9.25 -11.95 0.13
N ILE A 176 -8.54 -12.75 -0.67
CA ILE A 176 -9.15 -13.59 -1.71
C ILE A 176 -10.10 -14.63 -1.10
N LYS A 177 -9.70 -15.28 0.00
CA LYS A 177 -10.53 -16.28 0.67
C LYS A 177 -11.80 -15.67 1.25
N VAL A 178 -11.69 -14.54 1.93
CA VAL A 178 -12.83 -13.82 2.52
C VAL A 178 -13.75 -13.29 1.42
N TYR A 179 -13.21 -12.67 0.40
CA TYR A 179 -13.96 -12.14 -0.73
C TYR A 179 -14.75 -13.24 -1.47
N THR A 180 -14.12 -14.40 -1.69
CA THR A 180 -14.78 -15.55 -2.32
C THR A 180 -15.97 -16.02 -1.50
N ASN A 181 -15.80 -16.16 -0.18
CA ASN A 181 -16.89 -16.59 0.70
C ASN A 181 -18.01 -15.54 0.82
N ALA A 182 -17.66 -14.25 0.83
CA ALA A 182 -18.64 -13.17 0.86
C ALA A 182 -19.56 -13.17 -0.37
N ILE A 183 -19.02 -13.53 -1.52
CA ILE A 183 -19.80 -13.65 -2.77
C ILE A 183 -20.72 -14.88 -2.73
N ILE A 184 -20.22 -16.04 -2.29
CA ILE A 184 -21.00 -17.29 -2.27
C ILE A 184 -22.17 -17.20 -1.28
N ASN A 185 -22.02 -16.48 -0.18
CA ASN A 185 -23.04 -16.35 0.88
C ASN A 185 -24.03 -15.20 0.63
N ASN A 186 -24.26 -14.77 -0.62
CA ASN A 186 -25.27 -13.78 -1.02
C ASN A 186 -25.24 -12.48 -0.18
N GLY A 187 -24.06 -12.01 0.22
CA GLY A 187 -23.93 -10.71 0.88
C GLY A 187 -24.40 -10.67 2.35
N THR A 188 -24.50 -11.81 3.02
CA THR A 188 -24.69 -11.80 4.49
C THR A 188 -23.42 -11.27 5.16
N LYS A 189 -23.60 -10.41 6.19
CA LYS A 189 -22.47 -9.87 6.95
C LYS A 189 -21.67 -11.00 7.57
N LEU A 190 -20.41 -11.15 7.14
CA LEU A 190 -19.51 -12.09 7.76
C LEU A 190 -18.95 -11.50 9.07
N SER A 191 -19.24 -12.15 10.19
CA SER A 191 -18.64 -11.81 11.48
C SER A 191 -17.18 -12.26 11.52
N LEU A 192 -16.32 -11.54 12.25
CA LEU A 192 -14.91 -11.93 12.47
C LEU A 192 -14.77 -13.36 13.04
N LYS A 193 -15.74 -13.79 13.88
CA LYS A 193 -15.79 -15.16 14.42
C LYS A 193 -16.05 -16.21 13.34
N GLU A 194 -16.87 -15.91 12.36
CA GLU A 194 -17.15 -16.81 11.24
C GLU A 194 -15.92 -16.95 10.32
N ILE A 195 -15.21 -15.86 10.10
CA ILE A 195 -13.95 -15.88 9.34
C ILE A 195 -12.92 -16.77 10.02
N ILE A 196 -12.72 -16.62 11.32
CA ILE A 196 -11.79 -17.46 12.09
C ILE A 196 -12.24 -18.94 12.04
N LYS A 197 -13.55 -19.20 12.10
CA LYS A 197 -14.12 -20.55 11.99
C LYS A 197 -13.85 -21.16 10.61
N MET A 198 -13.92 -20.37 9.53
CA MET A 198 -13.60 -20.80 8.15
C MET A 198 -12.15 -21.25 7.96
N TYR A 199 -11.24 -20.77 8.80
CA TYR A 199 -9.83 -21.20 8.82
C TYR A 199 -9.61 -22.47 9.65
N LYS A 200 -10.53 -22.77 10.60
CA LYS A 200 -10.43 -23.96 11.46
C LYS A 200 -11.11 -25.21 10.89
N THR A 201 -12.08 -25.02 9.99
CA THR A 201 -12.76 -26.13 9.30
C THR A 201 -12.11 -26.31 7.93
N LYS A 202 -11.27 -27.31 7.85
CA LYS A 202 -10.74 -27.87 6.61
C LYS A 202 -11.73 -28.82 6.04
#